data_37138cf112f67493b8d13bbb16feb2cc
#
_entry.id   37138cf112f67493b8d13bbb16feb2cc
#
_cell.length_a   1.000
_cell.length_b   1.000
_cell.length_c   1.000
_cell.angle_alpha   90.00
_cell.angle_beta   90.00
_cell.angle_gamma   90.00
#
_symmetry.space_group_name_H-M   'P 1'
#
loop_
_entity.id
_entity.type
_entity.pdbx_description
1 polymer ?
#
loop_
_entity_poly.entity_id
_entity_poly.type
_entity_poly.pdbx_seq_one_letter_code
_entity_poly.pdbx_strand_id
1 'polypeptide(L)'
;MGTLYLYRCVTMYITTLPVPGMHMSCAPKLYGDSQAKLQRVLQLIYGAGLSITGSHIMCGDFLYSGHTVMLTLTYLFIKEYSPRSFWWYHLLCWLLAAVGAVCILVAHEHYSVDVVVAYFITSRLFYWYHTMVNVQALKCSPNNYLTHTWWNPIFNFLERNVQSQVPCSFCWPLTWPPSCLKNPCKNYSMVQSVREE
;
A
#
# COMPACT_ATOMS: atom_id res chain seq x y z
N MET A 1 3.71 -3.40 1.80
CA MET A 1 2.92 -4.47 1.16
C MET A 1 2.52 -5.56 2.16
N GLY A 2 3.46 -6.32 2.74
CA GLY A 2 3.13 -7.45 3.62
C GLY A 2 2.13 -7.14 4.74
N THR A 3 2.30 -6.02 5.43
CA THR A 3 1.40 -5.59 6.50
C THR A 3 -0.03 -5.33 6.01
N LEU A 4 -0.21 -4.75 4.81
CA LEU A 4 -1.53 -4.52 4.22
C LEU A 4 -2.23 -5.84 3.89
N TYR A 5 -1.49 -6.82 3.36
CA TYR A 5 -2.04 -8.16 3.11
C TYR A 5 -2.35 -8.92 4.40
N LEU A 6 -1.54 -8.74 5.45
CA LEU A 6 -1.84 -9.32 6.77
C LEU A 6 -3.15 -8.75 7.33
N TYR A 7 -3.36 -7.42 7.26
CA TYR A 7 -4.64 -6.80 7.62
C TYR A 7 -5.80 -7.37 6.82
N ARG A 8 -5.61 -7.55 5.51
CA ARG A 8 -6.62 -8.17 4.65
C ARG A 8 -6.96 -9.57 5.11
N CYS A 9 -5.96 -10.42 5.38
CA CYS A 9 -6.19 -11.79 5.86
C CYS A 9 -7.00 -11.79 7.16
N VAL A 10 -6.69 -10.90 8.09
CA VAL A 10 -7.40 -10.80 9.39
C VAL A 10 -8.84 -10.33 9.17
N THR A 11 -9.06 -9.29 8.36
CA THR A 11 -10.40 -8.75 8.09
C THR A 11 -11.28 -9.76 7.38
N MET A 12 -10.74 -10.49 6.40
CA MET A 12 -11.44 -11.55 5.67
C MET A 12 -11.82 -12.73 6.57
N TYR A 13 -10.94 -13.09 7.51
CA TYR A 13 -11.21 -14.17 8.45
C TYR A 13 -12.31 -13.83 9.45
N ILE A 14 -12.32 -12.57 9.93
CA ILE A 14 -13.30 -12.11 10.93
C ILE A 14 -14.64 -11.77 10.28
N THR A 15 -14.62 -11.16 9.10
CA THR A 15 -15.82 -10.61 8.46
C THR A 15 -15.96 -11.15 7.03
N THR A 16 -16.87 -12.10 6.86
CA THR A 16 -17.24 -12.62 5.54
C THR A 16 -18.46 -11.85 5.03
N LEU A 17 -18.30 -11.09 3.94
CA LEU A 17 -19.41 -10.42 3.28
C LEU A 17 -20.00 -11.31 2.18
N PRO A 18 -21.32 -11.25 1.92
CA PRO A 18 -21.93 -11.93 0.79
C PRO A 18 -21.42 -11.32 -0.53
N VAL A 19 -21.60 -12.07 -1.63
CA VAL A 19 -21.20 -11.62 -2.97
C VAL A 19 -22.04 -10.41 -3.39
N PRO A 20 -21.46 -9.28 -3.79
CA PRO A 20 -22.23 -8.11 -4.19
C PRO A 20 -22.96 -8.27 -5.54
N GLY A 21 -22.45 -9.12 -6.44
CA GLY A 21 -23.01 -9.35 -7.79
C GLY A 21 -23.76 -10.68 -7.91
N MET A 22 -25.00 -10.68 -8.41
CA MET A 22 -25.78 -11.91 -8.65
C MET A 22 -25.19 -12.84 -9.73
N HIS A 23 -24.25 -12.34 -10.52
CA HIS A 23 -23.67 -13.08 -11.66
C HIS A 23 -22.37 -13.81 -11.31
N MET A 24 -21.86 -13.68 -10.08
CA MET A 24 -20.63 -14.32 -9.67
C MET A 24 -20.88 -15.73 -9.17
N SER A 25 -20.34 -16.73 -9.88
CA SER A 25 -20.34 -18.12 -9.42
C SER A 25 -19.19 -18.35 -8.44
N CYS A 26 -19.54 -18.73 -7.21
CA CYS A 26 -18.56 -19.01 -6.17
C CYS A 26 -17.86 -20.35 -6.39
N ALA A 27 -16.57 -20.42 -6.07
CA ALA A 27 -15.84 -21.66 -6.00
C ALA A 27 -16.50 -22.64 -5.01
N PRO A 28 -16.65 -23.93 -5.36
CA PRO A 28 -17.27 -24.92 -4.48
C PRO A 28 -16.46 -25.06 -3.18
N LYS A 29 -17.19 -25.23 -2.07
CA LYS A 29 -16.56 -25.46 -0.77
C LYS A 29 -15.88 -26.83 -0.77
N LEU A 30 -14.59 -26.86 -0.44
CA LEU A 30 -13.81 -28.10 -0.33
C LEU A 30 -13.99 -28.69 1.06
N TYR A 31 -14.85 -29.67 1.20
CA TYR A 31 -15.01 -30.42 2.43
C TYR A 31 -14.13 -31.68 2.37
N GLY A 32 -13.19 -31.82 3.30
CA GLY A 32 -12.45 -33.07 3.53
C GLY A 32 -11.16 -33.27 2.73
N ASP A 33 -10.91 -32.54 1.65
CA ASP A 33 -9.70 -32.72 0.84
C ASP A 33 -8.60 -31.69 1.22
N SER A 34 -7.59 -32.17 1.95
CA SER A 34 -6.48 -31.33 2.41
C SER A 34 -5.55 -30.91 1.26
N GLN A 35 -5.38 -31.74 0.22
CA GLN A 35 -4.53 -31.40 -0.92
C GLN A 35 -5.14 -30.28 -1.75
N ALA A 36 -6.43 -30.33 -2.03
CA ALA A 36 -7.12 -29.30 -2.79
C ALA A 36 -7.14 -27.95 -2.03
N LYS A 37 -7.22 -27.96 -0.68
CA LYS A 37 -7.07 -26.77 0.16
C LYS A 37 -5.69 -26.16 0.04
N LEU A 38 -4.63 -26.99 0.14
CA LEU A 38 -3.26 -26.54 0.01
C LEU A 38 -2.99 -25.93 -1.38
N GLN A 39 -3.50 -26.58 -2.43
CA GLN A 39 -3.36 -26.08 -3.80
C GLN A 39 -4.03 -24.71 -3.99
N ARG A 40 -5.21 -24.50 -3.38
CA ARG A 40 -5.86 -23.18 -3.36
C ARG A 40 -5.04 -22.12 -2.63
N VAL A 41 -4.47 -22.46 -1.48
CA VAL A 41 -3.60 -21.53 -0.72
C VAL A 41 -2.38 -21.16 -1.56
N LEU A 42 -1.75 -22.13 -2.22
CA LEU A 42 -0.63 -21.86 -3.12
C LEU A 42 -1.01 -20.94 -4.28
N GLN A 43 -2.17 -21.17 -4.92
CA GLN A 43 -2.68 -20.30 -5.98
C GLN A 43 -2.89 -18.86 -5.50
N LEU A 44 -3.44 -18.67 -4.29
CA LEU A 44 -3.58 -17.35 -3.68
C LEU A 44 -2.24 -16.66 -3.45
N ILE A 45 -1.24 -17.39 -2.99
CA ILE A 45 0.11 -16.86 -2.76
C ILE A 45 0.73 -16.46 -4.10
N TYR A 46 0.68 -17.32 -5.12
CA TYR A 46 1.21 -17.02 -6.46
C TYR A 46 0.47 -15.85 -7.14
N GLY A 47 -0.85 -15.73 -6.92
CA GLY A 47 -1.66 -14.61 -7.42
C GLY A 47 -1.52 -13.31 -6.61
N ALA A 48 -0.60 -13.26 -5.61
CA ALA A 48 -0.46 -12.13 -4.69
C ALA A 48 -1.80 -11.70 -4.03
N GLY A 49 -2.67 -12.65 -3.76
CA GLY A 49 -3.99 -12.41 -3.18
C GLY A 49 -5.02 -11.81 -4.14
N LEU A 50 -4.70 -11.75 -5.44
CA LEU A 50 -5.64 -11.32 -6.47
C LEU A 50 -6.25 -12.56 -7.16
N SER A 51 -7.56 -12.54 -7.38
CA SER A 51 -8.29 -13.65 -8.03
C SER A 51 -8.15 -13.65 -9.57
N ILE A 52 -7.08 -13.04 -10.11
CA ILE A 52 -6.91 -12.84 -11.56
C ILE A 52 -6.60 -14.15 -12.31
N THR A 53 -6.04 -15.15 -11.63
CA THR A 53 -5.51 -16.36 -12.26
C THR A 53 -6.41 -17.59 -12.11
N GLY A 54 -7.53 -17.47 -11.40
CA GLY A 54 -8.43 -18.59 -11.13
C GLY A 54 -9.71 -18.56 -11.96
N SER A 55 -10.12 -19.72 -12.49
CA SER A 55 -11.43 -19.89 -13.14
C SER A 55 -12.62 -19.78 -12.16
N HIS A 56 -12.35 -19.65 -10.86
CA HIS A 56 -13.36 -19.59 -9.82
C HIS A 56 -13.08 -18.45 -8.83
N ILE A 57 -14.09 -17.61 -8.63
CA ILE A 57 -14.05 -16.51 -7.65
C ILE A 57 -14.21 -17.10 -6.26
N MET A 58 -13.31 -16.76 -5.34
CA MET A 58 -13.45 -17.11 -3.94
C MET A 58 -14.43 -16.14 -3.27
N CYS A 59 -15.64 -16.63 -3.00
CA CYS A 59 -16.65 -15.83 -2.33
C CYS A 59 -16.37 -15.74 -0.83
N GLY A 60 -16.46 -14.53 -0.29
CA GLY A 60 -16.15 -14.21 1.10
C GLY A 60 -14.97 -13.24 1.27
N ASP A 61 -14.24 -12.95 0.18
CA ASP A 61 -13.05 -12.09 0.14
C ASP A 61 -13.39 -10.65 -0.31
N PHE A 62 -14.50 -10.09 0.16
CA PHE A 62 -14.94 -8.79 -0.32
C PHE A 62 -14.56 -7.65 0.61
N LEU A 63 -14.51 -7.87 1.92
CA LEU A 63 -14.07 -6.84 2.84
C LEU A 63 -12.58 -6.53 2.62
N TYR A 64 -12.26 -5.27 2.35
CA TYR A 64 -10.91 -4.81 2.07
C TYR A 64 -10.43 -5.13 0.65
N SER A 65 -10.85 -4.32 -0.29
CA SER A 65 -10.54 -4.48 -1.72
C SER A 65 -9.04 -4.46 -2.02
N GLY A 66 -8.49 -5.60 -2.47
CA GLY A 66 -7.10 -5.71 -2.90
C GLY A 66 -6.76 -4.85 -4.12
N HIS A 67 -7.70 -4.71 -5.06
CA HIS A 67 -7.55 -3.85 -6.24
C HIS A 67 -7.39 -2.39 -5.83
N THR A 68 -8.20 -1.91 -4.88
CA THR A 68 -8.09 -0.54 -4.35
C THR A 68 -6.77 -0.32 -3.61
N VAL A 69 -6.27 -1.30 -2.86
CA VAL A 69 -4.95 -1.24 -2.22
C VAL A 69 -3.86 -1.02 -3.26
N MET A 70 -3.86 -1.82 -4.35
CA MET A 70 -2.86 -1.72 -5.40
C MET A 70 -2.92 -0.38 -6.13
N LEU A 71 -4.11 0.07 -6.52
CA LEU A 71 -4.31 1.36 -7.19
C LEU A 71 -3.82 2.52 -6.31
N THR A 72 -4.24 2.53 -5.04
CA THR A 72 -3.87 3.57 -4.08
C THR A 72 -2.36 3.59 -3.83
N LEU A 73 -1.78 2.42 -3.60
CA LEU A 73 -0.36 2.30 -3.28
C LEU A 73 0.52 2.69 -4.46
N THR A 74 0.17 2.26 -5.67
CA THR A 74 0.87 2.64 -6.90
C THR A 74 0.85 4.17 -7.09
N TYR A 75 -0.31 4.79 -6.92
CA TYR A 75 -0.43 6.25 -6.98
C TYR A 75 0.44 6.94 -5.93
N LEU A 76 0.41 6.48 -4.68
CA LEU A 76 1.19 7.06 -3.59
C LEU A 76 2.70 6.91 -3.82
N PHE A 77 3.16 5.77 -4.33
CA PHE A 77 4.56 5.59 -4.71
C PHE A 77 4.98 6.52 -5.84
N ILE A 78 4.19 6.63 -6.89
CA ILE A 78 4.47 7.56 -7.99
C ILE A 78 4.56 8.99 -7.45
N LYS A 79 3.62 9.39 -6.62
CA LYS A 79 3.59 10.74 -6.02
C LYS A 79 4.80 11.03 -5.14
N GLU A 80 5.26 10.06 -4.33
CA GLU A 80 6.37 10.25 -3.39
C GLU A 80 7.73 10.17 -4.09
N TYR A 81 7.90 9.21 -5.01
CA TYR A 81 9.18 8.90 -5.63
C TYR A 81 9.39 9.51 -7.02
N SER A 82 8.50 10.37 -7.50
CA SER A 82 8.72 11.11 -8.74
C SER A 82 8.87 12.62 -8.50
N PRO A 83 9.57 13.34 -9.41
CA PRO A 83 9.81 14.78 -9.27
C PRO A 83 8.50 15.56 -9.22
N ARG A 84 8.37 16.49 -8.28
CA ARG A 84 7.19 17.36 -8.15
C ARG A 84 6.94 18.24 -9.38
N SER A 85 7.96 18.42 -10.21
CA SER A 85 7.85 19.14 -11.47
C SER A 85 6.87 18.49 -12.45
N PHE A 86 6.63 17.19 -12.34
CA PHE A 86 5.71 16.44 -13.19
C PHE A 86 4.29 16.38 -12.61
N TRP A 87 3.75 17.53 -12.21
CA TRP A 87 2.43 17.60 -11.59
C TRP A 87 1.30 17.06 -12.49
N TRP A 88 1.38 17.24 -13.82
CA TRP A 88 0.45 16.65 -14.79
C TRP A 88 0.44 15.13 -14.75
N TYR A 89 1.62 14.52 -14.62
CA TYR A 89 1.76 13.07 -14.50
C TYR A 89 1.12 12.58 -13.20
N HIS A 90 1.32 13.29 -12.08
CA HIS A 90 0.68 12.96 -10.80
C HIS A 90 -0.85 13.08 -10.89
N LEU A 91 -1.35 14.13 -11.58
CA LEU A 91 -2.79 14.31 -11.79
C LEU A 91 -3.37 13.18 -12.64
N LEU A 92 -2.69 12.81 -13.73
CA LEU A 92 -3.10 11.70 -14.59
C LEU A 92 -3.16 10.38 -13.81
N CYS A 93 -2.12 10.06 -13.02
CA CYS A 93 -2.09 8.85 -12.20
C CYS A 93 -3.21 8.85 -11.15
N TRP A 94 -3.51 10.00 -10.55
CA TRP A 94 -4.61 10.13 -9.61
C TRP A 94 -5.96 9.91 -10.29
N LEU A 95 -6.19 10.51 -11.47
CA LEU A 95 -7.41 10.30 -12.24
C LEU A 95 -7.59 8.84 -12.65
N LEU A 96 -6.52 8.18 -13.11
CA LEU A 96 -6.58 6.76 -13.47
C LEU A 96 -6.90 5.88 -12.27
N ALA A 97 -6.32 6.17 -11.10
CA ALA A 97 -6.63 5.46 -9.86
C ALA A 97 -8.08 5.69 -9.42
N ALA A 98 -8.59 6.92 -9.53
CA ALA A 98 -9.97 7.26 -9.21
C ALA A 98 -10.97 6.57 -10.17
N VAL A 99 -10.70 6.62 -11.48
CA VAL A 99 -11.51 5.91 -12.49
C VAL A 99 -11.49 4.41 -12.24
N GLY A 100 -10.33 3.83 -11.94
CA GLY A 100 -10.21 2.42 -11.59
C GLY A 100 -11.07 2.03 -10.38
N ALA A 101 -11.07 2.85 -9.32
CA ALA A 101 -11.93 2.64 -8.16
C ALA A 101 -13.43 2.72 -8.50
N VAL A 102 -13.82 3.67 -9.36
CA VAL A 102 -15.21 3.77 -9.84
C VAL A 102 -15.58 2.56 -10.69
N CYS A 103 -14.70 2.10 -11.58
CA CYS A 103 -14.93 0.90 -12.38
C CYS A 103 -15.17 -0.35 -11.52
N ILE A 104 -14.41 -0.53 -10.43
CA ILE A 104 -14.60 -1.65 -9.49
C ILE A 104 -16.00 -1.59 -8.84
N LEU A 105 -16.48 -0.39 -8.50
CA LEU A 105 -17.82 -0.21 -7.94
C LEU A 105 -18.93 -0.43 -8.97
N VAL A 106 -18.76 0.08 -10.19
CA VAL A 106 -19.75 -0.10 -11.29
C VAL A 106 -19.81 -1.56 -11.73
N ALA A 107 -18.68 -2.26 -11.73
CA ALA A 107 -18.64 -3.70 -12.02
C ALA A 107 -19.28 -4.56 -10.91
N HIS A 108 -19.70 -3.96 -9.80
CA HIS A 108 -20.28 -4.66 -8.63
C HIS A 108 -19.36 -5.75 -8.07
N GLU A 109 -18.05 -5.58 -8.24
CA GLU A 109 -17.07 -6.51 -7.69
C GLU A 109 -16.83 -6.31 -6.18
N HIS A 110 -17.03 -5.08 -5.69
CA HIS A 110 -16.84 -4.70 -4.29
C HIS A 110 -17.93 -3.74 -3.80
N TYR A 111 -18.17 -3.75 -2.50
CA TYR A 111 -18.98 -2.72 -1.86
C TYR A 111 -18.20 -1.40 -1.72
N SER A 112 -18.92 -0.29 -1.68
CA SER A 112 -18.30 1.04 -1.46
C SER A 112 -17.50 1.11 -0.17
N VAL A 113 -17.95 0.44 0.89
CA VAL A 113 -17.26 0.36 2.19
C VAL A 113 -15.90 -0.30 2.04
N ASP A 114 -15.78 -1.36 1.21
CA ASP A 114 -14.52 -2.09 1.00
C ASP A 114 -13.47 -1.20 0.33
N VAL A 115 -13.91 -0.39 -0.63
CA VAL A 115 -13.05 0.57 -1.33
C VAL A 115 -12.59 1.68 -0.37
N VAL A 116 -13.51 2.23 0.43
CA VAL A 116 -13.20 3.31 1.40
C VAL A 116 -12.23 2.80 2.48
N VAL A 117 -12.49 1.63 3.06
CA VAL A 117 -11.64 1.03 4.09
C VAL A 117 -10.25 0.72 3.53
N ALA A 118 -10.16 0.14 2.33
CA ALA A 118 -8.90 -0.16 1.68
C ALA A 118 -8.08 1.11 1.40
N TYR A 119 -8.71 2.15 0.87
CA TYR A 119 -8.06 3.45 0.65
C TYR A 119 -7.55 4.06 1.96
N PHE A 120 -8.40 4.08 3.00
CA PHE A 120 -8.05 4.67 4.29
C PHE A 120 -6.86 3.97 4.93
N ILE A 121 -6.91 2.63 5.07
CA ILE A 121 -5.83 1.86 5.72
C ILE A 121 -4.54 2.00 4.91
N THR A 122 -4.61 1.88 3.57
CA THR A 122 -3.43 1.96 2.71
C THR A 122 -2.76 3.33 2.79
N SER A 123 -3.54 4.41 2.70
CA SER A 123 -3.00 5.77 2.76
C SER A 123 -2.41 6.09 4.14
N ARG A 124 -3.08 5.68 5.23
CA ARG A 124 -2.59 5.91 6.60
C ARG A 124 -1.31 5.15 6.89
N LEU A 125 -1.24 3.88 6.50
CA LEU A 125 -0.03 3.07 6.69
C LEU A 125 1.14 3.62 5.85
N PHE A 126 0.88 4.05 4.60
CA PHE A 126 1.89 4.66 3.75
C PHE A 126 2.47 5.94 4.36
N TYR A 127 1.61 6.88 4.76
CA TYR A 127 2.05 8.13 5.38
C TYR A 127 2.73 7.91 6.73
N TRP A 128 2.22 7.00 7.55
CA TRP A 128 2.86 6.63 8.80
C TRP A 128 4.30 6.15 8.57
N TYR A 129 4.48 5.20 7.64
CA TYR A 129 5.80 4.65 7.32
C TYR A 129 6.77 5.73 6.86
N HIS A 130 6.38 6.53 5.86
CA HIS A 130 7.25 7.58 5.32
C HIS A 130 7.55 8.69 6.34
N THR A 131 6.60 9.04 7.20
CA THR A 131 6.84 9.99 8.29
C THR A 131 7.86 9.46 9.28
N MET A 132 7.74 8.19 9.68
CA MET A 132 8.66 7.56 10.61
C MET A 132 10.08 7.40 10.02
N VAL A 133 10.19 7.12 8.71
CA VAL A 133 11.49 7.04 8.02
C VAL A 133 12.14 8.41 7.87
N ASN A 134 11.36 9.42 7.45
CA ASN A 134 11.90 10.72 7.08
C ASN A 134 12.24 11.60 8.30
N VAL A 135 11.59 11.38 9.44
CA VAL A 135 11.78 12.21 10.65
C VAL A 135 12.48 11.40 11.74
N GLN A 136 13.79 11.43 11.75
CA GLN A 136 14.63 10.74 12.74
C GLN A 136 14.28 11.14 14.19
N ALA A 137 13.94 12.41 14.43
CA ALA A 137 13.55 12.91 15.74
C ALA A 137 12.31 12.18 16.31
N LEU A 138 11.40 11.71 15.45
CA LEU A 138 10.22 10.95 15.88
C LEU A 138 10.57 9.54 16.36
N LYS A 139 11.62 8.92 15.81
CA LYS A 139 12.05 7.57 16.24
C LYS A 139 12.54 7.57 17.69
N CYS A 140 13.20 8.65 18.11
CA CYS A 140 13.84 8.75 19.44
C CYS A 140 13.00 9.48 20.49
N SER A 141 11.82 10.00 20.13
CA SER A 141 10.96 10.73 21.06
C SER A 141 10.21 9.79 21.99
N PRO A 142 10.33 9.93 23.33
CA PRO A 142 9.65 9.08 24.29
C PRO A 142 8.11 9.25 24.27
N ASN A 143 7.62 10.41 23.83
CA ASN A 143 6.18 10.74 23.79
C ASN A 143 5.55 10.56 22.41
N ASN A 144 6.17 9.77 21.54
CA ASN A 144 5.65 9.58 20.20
C ASN A 144 4.63 8.42 20.16
N TYR A 145 3.35 8.75 20.04
CA TYR A 145 2.26 7.76 19.90
C TYR A 145 2.37 6.89 18.65
N LEU A 146 3.10 7.33 17.62
CA LEU A 146 3.28 6.57 16.39
C LEU A 146 4.17 5.33 16.60
N THR A 147 4.97 5.30 17.68
CA THR A 147 5.80 4.14 18.05
C THR A 147 5.02 3.07 18.80
N HIS A 148 3.84 3.38 19.34
CA HIS A 148 3.01 2.43 20.09
C HIS A 148 2.15 1.52 19.21
N THR A 149 2.54 1.34 17.94
CA THR A 149 1.84 0.46 16.99
C THR A 149 2.43 -0.95 17.05
N TRP A 150 1.59 -1.98 16.93
CA TRP A 150 2.02 -3.38 17.01
C TRP A 150 3.03 -3.79 15.92
N TRP A 151 3.05 -3.10 14.77
CA TRP A 151 4.03 -3.33 13.69
C TRP A 151 5.33 -2.54 13.85
N ASN A 152 5.45 -1.68 14.87
CA ASN A 152 6.67 -0.91 15.12
C ASN A 152 7.93 -1.78 15.32
N PRO A 153 7.89 -2.96 15.95
CA PRO A 153 9.05 -3.85 16.02
C PRO A 153 9.53 -4.31 14.64
N ILE A 154 8.60 -4.60 13.73
CA ILE A 154 8.91 -4.99 12.35
C ILE A 154 9.54 -3.82 11.60
N PHE A 155 8.98 -2.62 11.76
CA PHE A 155 9.53 -1.39 11.20
C PHE A 155 10.97 -1.15 11.69
N ASN A 156 11.23 -1.22 12.99
CA ASN A 156 12.55 -1.02 13.56
C ASN A 156 13.57 -2.07 13.09
N PHE A 157 13.14 -3.30 12.89
CA PHE A 157 13.99 -4.35 12.34
C PHE A 157 14.37 -4.07 10.88
N LEU A 158 13.41 -3.67 10.03
CA LEU A 158 13.64 -3.38 8.62
C LEU A 158 14.48 -2.12 8.40
N GLU A 159 14.23 -1.08 9.22
CA GLU A 159 14.85 0.24 9.09
C GLU A 159 16.07 0.44 10.00
N ARG A 160 16.59 -0.63 10.58
CA ARG A 160 17.71 -0.56 11.53
C ARG A 160 18.98 0.05 10.94
N ASN A 161 19.24 -0.21 9.66
CA ASN A 161 20.46 0.22 8.97
C ASN A 161 20.25 1.47 8.09
N VAL A 162 19.02 2.01 8.02
CA VAL A 162 18.74 3.17 7.21
C VAL A 162 19.06 4.44 8.00
N GLN A 163 20.14 5.14 7.59
CA GLN A 163 20.63 6.35 8.24
C GLN A 163 20.32 7.62 7.43
N SER A 164 19.93 7.50 6.17
CA SER A 164 19.69 8.61 5.28
C SER A 164 18.25 8.68 4.81
N GLN A 165 17.76 9.90 4.61
CA GLN A 165 16.46 10.15 3.99
C GLN A 165 16.46 9.65 2.55
N VAL A 166 15.25 9.34 2.03
CA VAL A 166 15.06 9.01 0.62
C VAL A 166 15.66 10.13 -0.24
N PRO A 167 16.52 9.82 -1.23
CA PRO A 167 17.16 10.84 -2.05
C PRO A 167 16.11 11.66 -2.82
N CYS A 168 16.16 12.97 -2.64
CA CYS A 168 15.27 13.92 -3.33
C CYS A 168 15.87 14.40 -4.66
N SER A 169 16.95 13.79 -5.14
CA SER A 169 17.61 14.14 -6.40
C SER A 169 17.35 13.06 -7.43
N PHE A 170 16.80 13.47 -8.58
CA PHE A 170 16.53 12.57 -9.70
C PHE A 170 17.43 12.97 -10.86
N CYS A 171 18.28 12.06 -11.29
CA CYS A 171 19.15 12.25 -12.45
C CYS A 171 18.61 11.45 -13.64
N TRP A 172 18.48 12.07 -14.79
CA TRP A 172 18.08 11.40 -16.01
C TRP A 172 19.29 10.62 -16.58
N PRO A 173 19.22 9.28 -16.71
CA PRO A 173 20.39 8.47 -17.06
C PRO A 173 20.86 8.64 -18.51
N LEU A 174 20.04 9.25 -19.37
CA LEU A 174 20.28 9.36 -20.82
C LEU A 174 20.70 10.75 -21.29
N THR A 175 20.86 11.72 -20.38
CA THR A 175 21.30 13.07 -20.76
C THR A 175 22.81 13.23 -20.62
N TRP A 176 23.43 13.75 -21.66
CA TRP A 176 24.85 14.14 -21.65
C TRP A 176 24.95 15.66 -21.86
N PRO A 177 25.39 16.45 -20.89
CA PRO A 177 25.79 16.08 -19.52
C PRO A 177 24.59 15.68 -18.63
N PRO A 178 24.82 14.89 -17.56
CA PRO A 178 23.74 14.42 -16.70
C PRO A 178 23.06 15.61 -15.99
N SER A 179 21.78 15.84 -16.32
CA SER A 179 20.95 16.84 -15.65
C SER A 179 20.26 16.22 -14.44
N CYS A 180 20.58 16.66 -13.25
CA CYS A 180 19.90 16.26 -12.02
C CYS A 180 18.78 17.24 -11.70
N LEU A 181 17.54 16.75 -11.69
CA LEU A 181 16.40 17.50 -11.16
C LEU A 181 16.42 17.41 -9.65
N LYS A 182 16.94 18.45 -8.99
CA LYS A 182 16.84 18.58 -7.54
C LYS A 182 15.44 19.02 -7.19
N ASN A 183 14.68 18.14 -6.54
CA ASN A 183 13.53 18.63 -5.78
C ASN A 183 14.07 19.51 -4.66
N PRO A 184 13.48 20.69 -4.40
CA PRO A 184 13.80 21.46 -3.21
C PRO A 184 13.25 20.68 -2.00
N CYS A 185 13.99 19.68 -1.54
CA CYS A 185 13.84 19.20 -0.19
C CYS A 185 14.13 20.40 0.69
N LYS A 186 13.11 20.98 1.32
CA LYS A 186 13.30 22.01 2.33
C LYS A 186 14.34 21.44 3.30
N ASN A 187 15.46 22.12 3.42
CA ASN A 187 16.54 21.76 4.32
C ASN A 187 15.99 21.58 5.74
N TYR A 188 15.74 20.34 6.12
CA TYR A 188 15.48 20.00 7.53
C TYR A 188 16.78 19.99 8.37
N SER A 189 17.87 20.49 7.81
CA SER A 189 19.16 20.64 8.48
C SER A 189 19.17 21.68 9.60
N MET A 190 18.08 22.45 9.80
CA MET A 190 18.01 23.46 10.87
C MET A 190 17.73 22.88 12.27
N VAL A 191 17.45 21.62 12.44
CA VAL A 191 17.15 21.05 13.77
C VAL A 191 18.38 20.41 14.42
N GLN A 192 19.45 20.20 13.69
CA GLN A 192 20.69 19.64 14.25
C GLN A 192 21.64 20.67 14.88
N SER A 193 21.52 21.95 14.55
CA SER A 193 22.41 22.99 15.08
C SER A 193 22.04 23.51 16.48
N VAL A 194 20.92 23.08 17.06
CA VAL A 194 20.50 23.54 18.41
C VAL A 194 20.95 22.57 19.52
N ARG A 195 21.71 21.55 19.22
CA ARG A 195 22.14 20.53 20.20
C ARG A 195 23.65 20.57 20.51
N GLU A 196 24.37 21.55 19.97
CA GLU A 196 25.82 21.72 20.22
C GLU A 196 26.15 23.09 20.89
N GLU A 197 25.20 23.74 21.55
CA GLU A 197 25.44 24.85 22.47
C GLU A 197 25.00 24.48 23.90
#